data_492e2c9166e83c06175fdb3634d4c789
#
_entry.id   492e2c9166e83c06175fdb3634d4c789
#
_cell.length_a   1.000
_cell.length_b   1.000
_cell.length_c   1.000
_cell.angle_alpha   90.00
_cell.angle_beta   90.00
_cell.angle_gamma   90.00
#
_symmetry.space_group_name_H-M   'P 1'
#
loop_
_entity.id
_entity.type
_entity.pdbx_description
1 polymer ?
#
loop_
_entity_poly.entity_id
_entity_poly.type
_entity_poly.pdbx_seq_one_letter_code
_entity_poly.pdbx_strand_id
1 'polypeptide(L)'
;MTTRHQVSLVTGVLILAIILPVALSIWLAMQQAKEQFYSELDNFSVRVLARVQQVADQAREALYEADAHAATTCSPQHLLTMRRIAYTHRYVQEVLWLHEGIPQCSSLEDHQVSVTFPAPDHITADGYRTWLTSVNDLGLKHKMTAMGSEHHVVMIDPVSFIDVIPLGHEQIHTLLFGTQRNQIIISSKPLNAAVWERIKHQYARTLTLDSTVYRLHRLPELGLAIATWSSTVPLQKKLHQQLMLWLPIGLFTSLLASFLLLRLLRRLRSPRNGMLDALNSHAIQVYYQPIISLQSGKIVGAEALARWRQPDGSFLSPDIFIPLAEQTGLITRLTEDIVRKIFTDLGTWLRQRPEIHISINLSVDDLRSPRLPMLLQEQLQRWGISAQQIILEITERGFVD
;
A
#
# COMPACT_ATOMS: atom_id res chain seq x y z
N MET A 1 -4.03 34.88 -12.20
CA MET A 1 -4.46 33.50 -12.54
C MET A 1 -5.96 33.51 -12.71
N THR A 2 -6.48 33.12 -13.87
CA THR A 2 -7.91 33.22 -14.15
C THR A 2 -8.70 32.29 -13.22
N THR A 3 -9.86 32.70 -12.76
CA THR A 3 -10.78 31.95 -11.88
C THR A 3 -11.03 30.52 -12.35
N ARG A 4 -10.99 30.26 -13.65
CA ARG A 4 -11.08 28.90 -14.24
C ARG A 4 -9.94 27.98 -13.82
N HIS A 5 -8.68 28.47 -13.78
CA HIS A 5 -7.53 27.65 -13.36
C HIS A 5 -7.58 27.30 -11.87
N GLN A 6 -8.04 28.22 -11.02
CA GLN A 6 -8.18 27.95 -9.59
C GLN A 6 -9.28 26.92 -9.30
N VAL A 7 -10.41 27.02 -9.99
CA VAL A 7 -11.51 26.01 -9.87
C VAL A 7 -11.03 24.64 -10.35
N SER A 8 -10.35 24.57 -11.49
CA SER A 8 -9.80 23.30 -12.02
C SER A 8 -8.80 22.65 -11.05
N LEU A 9 -7.91 23.45 -10.46
CA LEU A 9 -6.91 22.95 -9.51
C LEU A 9 -7.54 22.42 -8.23
N VAL A 10 -8.52 23.15 -7.66
CA VAL A 10 -9.25 22.72 -6.46
C VAL A 10 -10.02 21.42 -6.72
N THR A 11 -10.69 21.34 -7.88
CA THR A 11 -11.42 20.12 -8.27
C THR A 11 -10.48 18.95 -8.45
N GLY A 12 -9.32 19.14 -9.09
CA GLY A 12 -8.30 18.10 -9.25
C GLY A 12 -7.76 17.58 -7.92
N VAL A 13 -7.45 18.47 -6.97
CA VAL A 13 -6.99 18.10 -5.63
C VAL A 13 -8.06 17.33 -4.85
N LEU A 14 -9.33 17.72 -4.98
CA LEU A 14 -10.46 17.02 -4.35
C LEU A 14 -10.64 15.61 -4.90
N ILE A 15 -10.57 15.46 -6.22
CA ILE A 15 -10.64 14.15 -6.90
C ILE A 15 -9.47 13.26 -6.43
N LEU A 16 -8.27 13.82 -6.36
CA LEU A 16 -7.09 13.10 -5.89
C LEU A 16 -7.24 12.65 -4.42
N ALA A 17 -7.76 13.52 -3.55
CA ALA A 17 -8.00 13.20 -2.14
C ALA A 17 -9.02 12.07 -1.96
N ILE A 18 -9.94 11.88 -2.91
CA ILE A 18 -10.93 10.79 -2.88
C ILE A 18 -10.34 9.50 -3.46
N ILE A 19 -9.69 9.55 -4.61
CA ILE A 19 -9.27 8.35 -5.35
C ILE A 19 -8.01 7.73 -4.75
N LEU A 20 -7.02 8.53 -4.34
CA LEU A 20 -5.71 8.03 -3.92
C LEU A 20 -5.76 7.09 -2.71
N PRO A 21 -6.47 7.40 -1.60
CA PRO A 21 -6.53 6.50 -0.44
C PRO A 21 -7.24 5.18 -0.77
N VAL A 22 -8.30 5.22 -1.58
CA VAL A 22 -9.02 4.01 -2.00
C VAL A 22 -8.16 3.14 -2.92
N ALA A 23 -7.50 3.74 -3.90
CA ALA A 23 -6.60 3.02 -4.80
C ALA A 23 -5.41 2.39 -4.04
N LEU A 24 -4.84 3.11 -3.07
CA LEU A 24 -3.78 2.60 -2.21
C LEU A 24 -4.27 1.43 -1.36
N SER A 25 -5.48 1.50 -0.81
CA SER A 25 -6.08 0.41 -0.02
C SER A 25 -6.30 -0.86 -0.85
N ILE A 26 -6.78 -0.71 -2.09
CA ILE A 26 -6.94 -1.84 -3.02
C ILE A 26 -5.58 -2.44 -3.37
N TRP A 27 -4.58 -1.61 -3.64
CA TRP A 27 -3.22 -2.06 -3.94
C TRP A 27 -2.61 -2.83 -2.76
N LEU A 28 -2.74 -2.32 -1.53
CA LEU A 28 -2.28 -3.00 -0.31
C LEU A 28 -2.98 -4.34 -0.11
N ALA A 29 -4.31 -4.39 -0.30
CA ALA A 29 -5.08 -5.63 -0.22
C ALA A 29 -4.58 -6.69 -1.22
N MET A 30 -4.31 -6.26 -2.48
CA MET A 30 -3.77 -7.15 -3.51
C MET A 30 -2.36 -7.66 -3.16
N GLN A 31 -1.51 -6.79 -2.65
CA GLN A 31 -0.13 -7.14 -2.29
C GLN A 31 -0.11 -8.14 -1.13
N GLN A 32 -0.86 -7.88 -0.07
CA GLN A 32 -0.94 -8.79 1.07
C GLN A 32 -1.56 -10.15 0.72
N ALA A 33 -2.63 -10.16 -0.10
CA ALA A 33 -3.23 -11.41 -0.55
C ALA A 33 -2.24 -12.28 -1.33
N LYS A 34 -1.45 -11.66 -2.23
CA LYS A 34 -0.39 -12.35 -2.98
C LYS A 34 0.70 -12.87 -2.06
N GLU A 35 1.22 -12.04 -1.15
CA GLU A 35 2.27 -12.44 -0.22
C GLU A 35 1.84 -13.61 0.66
N GLN A 36 0.63 -13.59 1.21
CA GLN A 36 0.09 -14.69 1.98
C GLN A 36 -0.04 -15.98 1.17
N PHE A 37 -0.57 -15.89 -0.06
CA PHE A 37 -0.71 -17.05 -0.93
C PHE A 37 0.64 -17.67 -1.30
N TYR A 38 1.60 -16.87 -1.71
CA TYR A 38 2.92 -17.36 -2.08
C TYR A 38 3.72 -17.87 -0.88
N SER A 39 3.61 -17.23 0.27
CA SER A 39 4.26 -17.67 1.50
C SER A 39 3.75 -19.05 1.97
N GLU A 40 2.44 -19.32 1.86
CA GLU A 40 1.89 -20.64 2.19
C GLU A 40 2.41 -21.72 1.26
N LEU A 41 2.46 -21.44 -0.05
CA LEU A 41 2.97 -22.38 -1.04
C LEU A 41 4.48 -22.64 -0.84
N ASP A 42 5.27 -21.60 -0.54
CA ASP A 42 6.69 -21.72 -0.25
C ASP A 42 6.95 -22.49 1.05
N ASN A 43 6.19 -22.20 2.11
CA ASN A 43 6.31 -22.90 3.39
C ASN A 43 5.96 -24.40 3.25
N PHE A 44 4.99 -24.73 2.42
CA PHE A 44 4.69 -26.12 2.10
C PHE A 44 5.83 -26.75 1.32
N SER A 45 6.38 -26.07 0.31
CA SER A 45 7.51 -26.56 -0.48
C SER A 45 8.75 -26.84 0.40
N VAL A 46 9.05 -25.96 1.35
CA VAL A 46 10.16 -26.14 2.30
C VAL A 46 9.98 -27.39 3.16
N ARG A 47 8.75 -27.67 3.60
CA ARG A 47 8.46 -28.89 4.37
C ARG A 47 8.59 -30.17 3.53
N VAL A 48 8.18 -30.13 2.26
CA VAL A 48 8.39 -31.24 1.33
C VAL A 48 9.89 -31.46 1.09
N LEU A 49 10.66 -30.38 0.89
CA LEU A 49 12.12 -30.45 0.77
C LEU A 49 12.77 -31.11 2.00
N ALA A 50 12.38 -30.65 3.20
CA ALA A 50 12.87 -31.24 4.45
C ALA A 50 12.50 -32.72 4.57
N ARG A 51 11.32 -33.13 4.09
CA ARG A 51 10.93 -34.53 4.05
C ARG A 51 11.79 -35.35 3.08
N VAL A 52 12.03 -34.83 1.88
CA VAL A 52 12.91 -35.49 0.89
C VAL A 52 14.30 -35.70 1.48
N GLN A 53 14.86 -34.67 2.11
CA GLN A 53 16.16 -34.76 2.77
C GLN A 53 16.17 -35.80 3.89
N GLN A 54 15.16 -35.77 4.76
CA GLN A 54 15.03 -36.74 5.87
C GLN A 54 14.97 -38.18 5.39
N VAL A 55 14.23 -38.44 4.30
CA VAL A 55 14.15 -39.78 3.70
C VAL A 55 15.50 -40.20 3.13
N ALA A 56 16.18 -39.30 2.43
CA ALA A 56 17.51 -39.58 1.87
C ALA A 56 18.57 -39.82 2.97
N ASP A 57 18.53 -39.05 4.06
CA ASP A 57 19.45 -39.21 5.19
C ASP A 57 19.25 -40.54 5.91
N GLN A 58 18.00 -40.97 6.14
CA GLN A 58 17.72 -42.29 6.71
C GLN A 58 18.16 -43.45 5.78
N ALA A 59 18.04 -43.25 4.47
CA ALA A 59 18.55 -44.24 3.52
C ALA A 59 20.07 -44.37 3.58
N ARG A 60 20.79 -43.23 3.69
CA ARG A 60 22.26 -43.23 3.85
C ARG A 60 22.68 -43.88 5.16
N GLU A 61 22.01 -43.57 6.25
CA GLU A 61 22.29 -44.15 7.56
C GLU A 61 22.07 -45.67 7.57
N ALA A 62 20.98 -46.14 6.96
CA ALA A 62 20.68 -47.53 6.79
C ALA A 62 21.77 -48.26 5.95
N LEU A 63 22.24 -47.69 4.87
CA LEU A 63 23.33 -48.22 4.04
C LEU A 63 24.64 -48.21 4.80
N TYR A 64 24.97 -47.18 5.53
CA TYR A 64 26.18 -47.13 6.37
C TYR A 64 26.18 -48.24 7.43
N GLU A 65 25.05 -48.45 8.11
CA GLU A 65 24.93 -49.57 9.07
C GLU A 65 25.03 -50.96 8.39
N ALA A 66 24.44 -51.12 7.19
CA ALA A 66 24.54 -52.37 6.44
C ALA A 66 25.95 -52.69 6.01
N ASP A 67 26.68 -51.70 5.49
CA ASP A 67 28.06 -51.87 5.02
C ASP A 67 29.06 -52.06 6.16
N ALA A 68 28.79 -51.53 7.37
CA ALA A 68 29.63 -51.71 8.57
C ALA A 68 29.60 -53.16 9.14
N HIS A 69 28.64 -54.01 8.68
CA HIS A 69 28.47 -55.32 9.24
C HIS A 69 29.36 -56.37 8.60
N ALA A 70 30.21 -57.02 9.44
CA ALA A 70 31.23 -57.96 9.00
C ALA A 70 30.79 -59.45 8.91
N ALA A 71 29.46 -59.72 8.82
CA ALA A 71 28.98 -61.09 8.72
C ALA A 71 29.20 -61.68 7.33
N THR A 72 29.29 -63.04 7.26
CA THR A 72 29.34 -63.75 5.98
C THR A 72 28.08 -63.40 5.16
N THR A 73 28.28 -63.04 3.90
CA THR A 73 27.23 -62.64 2.96
C THR A 73 26.07 -63.62 2.95
N CYS A 74 24.85 -63.12 3.01
CA CYS A 74 23.59 -63.88 3.04
C CYS A 74 23.48 -64.94 4.14
N SER A 75 24.35 -64.89 5.17
CA SER A 75 24.20 -65.76 6.35
C SER A 75 22.93 -65.39 7.16
N PRO A 76 22.40 -66.29 8.02
CA PRO A 76 21.28 -65.95 8.89
C PRO A 76 21.52 -64.73 9.75
N GLN A 77 22.77 -64.47 10.16
CA GLN A 77 23.15 -63.28 10.94
C GLN A 77 23.17 -62.00 10.09
N HIS A 78 23.62 -62.08 8.84
CA HIS A 78 23.52 -60.99 7.90
C HIS A 78 22.04 -60.62 7.59
N LEU A 79 21.22 -61.59 7.30
CA LEU A 79 19.76 -61.40 7.07
C LEU A 79 19.06 -60.80 8.29
N LEU A 80 19.43 -61.25 9.50
CA LEU A 80 18.87 -60.68 10.73
C LEU A 80 19.23 -59.19 10.89
N THR A 81 20.47 -58.80 10.53
CA THR A 81 20.93 -57.41 10.55
C THR A 81 20.16 -56.59 9.52
N MET A 82 20.05 -57.06 8.27
CA MET A 82 19.28 -56.34 7.25
C MET A 82 17.80 -56.13 7.67
N ARG A 83 17.19 -57.14 8.30
CA ARG A 83 15.85 -57.01 8.86
C ARG A 83 15.75 -55.97 9.97
N ARG A 84 16.74 -55.95 10.88
CA ARG A 84 16.78 -54.98 11.95
C ARG A 84 16.90 -53.56 11.37
N ILE A 85 17.74 -53.33 10.36
CA ILE A 85 17.95 -52.07 9.66
C ILE A 85 16.60 -51.64 9.01
N ALA A 86 15.94 -52.49 8.25
CA ALA A 86 14.64 -52.21 7.64
C ALA A 86 13.56 -51.85 8.70
N TYR A 87 13.61 -52.49 9.86
CA TYR A 87 12.66 -52.23 10.95
C TYR A 87 12.94 -50.93 11.69
N THR A 88 14.21 -50.55 11.89
CA THR A 88 14.61 -49.37 12.66
C THR A 88 14.55 -48.09 11.85
N HIS A 89 14.75 -48.14 10.53
CA HIS A 89 14.71 -46.98 9.63
C HIS A 89 13.34 -46.85 8.97
N ARG A 90 12.55 -45.88 9.44
CA ARG A 90 11.12 -45.74 9.11
C ARG A 90 10.80 -45.74 7.62
N TYR A 91 11.70 -45.21 6.77
CA TYR A 91 11.43 -45.05 5.34
C TYR A 91 12.05 -46.16 4.50
N VAL A 92 12.82 -47.02 5.10
CA VAL A 92 13.40 -48.20 4.45
C VAL A 92 12.39 -49.35 4.51
N GLN A 93 11.93 -49.82 3.36
CA GLN A 93 10.99 -50.91 3.26
C GLN A 93 11.68 -52.27 3.19
N GLU A 94 12.86 -52.32 2.53
CA GLU A 94 13.62 -53.50 2.27
C GLU A 94 15.11 -53.16 2.13
N VAL A 95 15.97 -54.07 2.57
CA VAL A 95 17.42 -54.02 2.35
C VAL A 95 17.83 -55.24 1.51
N LEU A 96 18.54 -54.98 0.41
CA LEU A 96 19.03 -55.99 -0.51
C LEU A 96 20.57 -56.02 -0.45
N TRP A 97 21.16 -57.22 -0.64
CA TRP A 97 22.58 -57.34 -0.93
C TRP A 97 22.75 -57.74 -2.39
N LEU A 98 23.60 -57.02 -3.13
CA LEU A 98 23.84 -57.20 -4.56
C LEU A 98 25.24 -57.76 -4.83
N HIS A 99 25.31 -58.68 -5.77
CA HIS A 99 26.60 -59.06 -6.40
C HIS A 99 26.46 -58.83 -7.91
N GLU A 100 27.36 -57.99 -8.46
CA GLU A 100 27.31 -57.58 -9.88
C GLU A 100 25.94 -57.07 -10.34
N GLY A 101 25.24 -56.33 -9.48
CA GLY A 101 23.91 -55.80 -9.78
C GLY A 101 22.76 -56.78 -9.68
N ILE A 102 23.02 -58.02 -9.26
CA ILE A 102 22.00 -59.06 -9.06
C ILE A 102 21.78 -59.26 -7.56
N PRO A 103 20.54 -59.08 -7.05
CA PRO A 103 20.20 -59.40 -5.67
C PRO A 103 20.45 -60.85 -5.33
N GLN A 104 21.22 -61.08 -4.27
CA GLN A 104 21.55 -62.42 -3.78
C GLN A 104 20.67 -62.77 -2.56
N CYS A 105 20.36 -61.78 -1.74
CA CYS A 105 19.47 -61.95 -0.60
C CYS A 105 18.81 -60.64 -0.23
N SER A 106 17.70 -60.76 0.52
CA SER A 106 16.85 -59.67 0.95
C SER A 106 16.52 -59.78 2.44
N SER A 107 16.20 -58.65 3.05
CA SER A 107 15.62 -58.58 4.40
C SER A 107 14.21 -59.23 4.46
N LEU A 108 13.53 -59.39 3.32
CA LEU A 108 12.25 -60.11 3.19
C LEU A 108 12.51 -61.59 2.81
N GLU A 109 11.87 -62.55 3.51
CA GLU A 109 12.20 -63.98 3.46
C GLU A 109 11.96 -64.70 2.13
N ASP A 110 11.00 -64.21 1.32
CA ASP A 110 10.49 -64.97 0.17
C ASP A 110 10.93 -64.45 -1.21
N HIS A 111 11.95 -63.58 -1.27
CA HIS A 111 12.33 -63.00 -2.54
C HIS A 111 13.53 -63.72 -3.20
N GLN A 112 13.24 -64.60 -4.12
CA GLN A 112 14.13 -64.91 -5.21
C GLN A 112 13.98 -63.81 -6.26
N VAL A 113 14.74 -62.71 -6.06
CA VAL A 113 14.74 -61.58 -7.01
C VAL A 113 15.62 -61.96 -8.18
N SER A 114 15.03 -62.30 -9.31
CA SER A 114 15.74 -62.64 -10.56
C SER A 114 16.05 -61.39 -11.44
N VAL A 115 15.94 -60.19 -10.89
CA VAL A 115 16.02 -58.93 -11.66
C VAL A 115 17.37 -58.28 -11.43
N THR A 116 18.08 -58.02 -12.52
CA THR A 116 19.33 -57.22 -12.49
C THR A 116 18.99 -55.75 -12.37
N PHE A 117 19.59 -55.07 -11.40
CA PHE A 117 19.45 -53.62 -11.28
C PHE A 117 20.08 -52.95 -12.52
N PRO A 118 19.35 -52.04 -13.17
CA PRO A 118 19.88 -51.25 -14.30
C PRO A 118 20.99 -50.31 -13.85
N ALA A 119 21.61 -49.63 -14.79
CA ALA A 119 22.53 -48.53 -14.45
C ALA A 119 21.78 -47.47 -13.60
N PRO A 120 22.41 -46.94 -12.56
CA PRO A 120 21.80 -45.94 -11.70
C PRO A 120 21.34 -44.70 -12.48
N ASP A 121 20.26 -44.09 -12.06
CA ASP A 121 19.75 -42.84 -12.65
C ASP A 121 20.65 -41.66 -12.25
N HIS A 122 21.22 -41.68 -11.05
CA HIS A 122 22.10 -40.65 -10.53
C HIS A 122 23.10 -41.26 -9.53
N ILE A 123 24.29 -40.68 -9.45
CA ILE A 123 25.28 -40.96 -8.41
C ILE A 123 25.45 -39.68 -7.60
N THR A 124 25.24 -39.77 -6.29
CA THR A 124 25.39 -38.64 -5.38
C THR A 124 26.85 -38.29 -5.19
N ALA A 125 27.16 -37.08 -4.69
CA ALA A 125 28.53 -36.61 -4.47
C ALA A 125 29.33 -37.49 -3.48
N ASP A 126 28.63 -38.12 -2.55
CA ASP A 126 29.14 -39.07 -1.55
C ASP A 126 29.17 -40.54 -2.06
N GLY A 127 28.94 -40.75 -3.35
CA GLY A 127 29.13 -42.03 -4.05
C GLY A 127 27.95 -42.98 -4.02
N TYR A 128 26.82 -42.63 -3.38
CA TYR A 128 25.61 -43.49 -3.40
C TYR A 128 24.95 -43.47 -4.76
N ARG A 129 24.52 -44.65 -5.20
CA ARG A 129 23.77 -44.86 -6.45
C ARG A 129 22.29 -44.74 -6.19
N THR A 130 21.56 -44.07 -7.04
CA THR A 130 20.08 -43.93 -6.89
C THR A 130 19.36 -44.43 -8.14
N TRP A 131 18.27 -45.12 -7.91
CA TRP A 131 17.30 -45.56 -8.92
C TRP A 131 15.97 -44.94 -8.61
N LEU A 132 15.60 -43.93 -9.38
CA LEU A 132 14.47 -43.04 -9.12
C LEU A 132 13.15 -43.57 -9.62
N THR A 133 13.19 -44.52 -10.58
CA THR A 133 12.02 -45.26 -11.03
C THR A 133 12.30 -46.74 -10.99
N SER A 134 11.43 -47.42 -10.35
CA SER A 134 11.56 -48.78 -9.93
C SER A 134 12.02 -49.78 -10.97
N VAL A 135 12.80 -50.65 -10.50
CA VAL A 135 12.85 -52.03 -10.92
C VAL A 135 11.53 -52.71 -10.52
N ASN A 136 10.69 -53.04 -11.47
CA ASN A 136 9.30 -53.31 -11.22
C ASN A 136 8.98 -54.81 -11.02
N ASP A 137 9.96 -55.64 -10.58
CA ASP A 137 9.75 -57.09 -10.54
C ASP A 137 9.91 -57.75 -9.18
N LEU A 138 9.80 -56.98 -8.11
CA LEU A 138 9.72 -57.52 -6.75
C LEU A 138 8.32 -58.03 -6.41
N GLY A 139 7.43 -58.19 -7.40
CA GLY A 139 6.04 -58.58 -7.16
C GLY A 139 5.21 -57.56 -6.40
N LEU A 140 5.76 -56.36 -6.16
CA LEU A 140 5.08 -55.26 -5.47
C LEU A 140 4.16 -54.52 -6.43
N LYS A 141 2.97 -54.18 -5.96
CA LYS A 141 1.96 -53.43 -6.74
C LYS A 141 2.35 -52.01 -7.03
N HIS A 142 3.44 -51.49 -6.43
CA HIS A 142 3.86 -50.10 -6.48
C HIS A 142 5.29 -49.95 -6.97
N LYS A 143 5.54 -48.85 -7.68
CA LYS A 143 6.89 -48.45 -8.04
C LYS A 143 7.65 -48.08 -6.77
N MET A 144 8.90 -48.52 -6.65
CA MET A 144 9.79 -48.18 -5.55
C MET A 144 10.92 -47.31 -6.06
N THR A 145 11.52 -46.49 -5.20
CA THR A 145 12.82 -45.87 -5.40
C THR A 145 13.89 -46.65 -4.64
N ALA A 146 15.10 -46.61 -5.10
CA ALA A 146 16.20 -47.27 -4.43
C ALA A 146 17.41 -46.38 -4.27
N MET A 147 18.17 -46.57 -3.17
CA MET A 147 19.48 -45.99 -2.95
C MET A 147 20.44 -47.12 -2.58
N GLY A 148 21.65 -47.12 -3.11
CA GLY A 148 22.61 -48.21 -2.85
C GLY A 148 24.06 -47.71 -2.70
N SER A 149 24.80 -48.44 -1.87
CA SER A 149 26.25 -48.43 -1.76
C SER A 149 26.89 -49.37 -2.78
N GLU A 150 28.09 -49.89 -2.51
CA GLU A 150 28.76 -50.84 -3.40
C GLU A 150 28.01 -52.18 -3.49
N HIS A 151 27.51 -52.68 -2.36
CA HIS A 151 26.87 -54.00 -2.28
C HIS A 151 25.44 -53.94 -1.73
N HIS A 152 25.09 -52.99 -0.87
CA HIS A 152 23.76 -52.91 -0.31
C HIS A 152 22.88 -51.90 -1.06
N VAL A 153 21.58 -52.20 -1.12
CA VAL A 153 20.57 -51.33 -1.68
C VAL A 153 19.39 -51.31 -0.72
N VAL A 154 18.91 -50.11 -0.44
CA VAL A 154 17.67 -49.89 0.33
C VAL A 154 16.56 -49.47 -0.61
N MET A 155 15.39 -50.09 -0.43
CA MET A 155 14.16 -49.81 -1.16
C MET A 155 13.30 -48.84 -0.35
N ILE A 156 12.77 -47.81 -1.01
CA ILE A 156 12.02 -46.73 -0.39
C ILE A 156 10.70 -46.55 -1.13
N ASP A 157 9.61 -46.44 -0.40
CA ASP A 157 8.32 -46.05 -0.99
C ASP A 157 8.34 -44.60 -1.41
N PRO A 158 8.15 -44.27 -2.70
CA PRO A 158 8.11 -42.88 -3.19
C PRO A 158 7.10 -41.99 -2.47
N VAL A 159 6.00 -42.53 -1.95
CA VAL A 159 4.99 -41.80 -1.19
C VAL A 159 5.64 -41.09 0.03
N SER A 160 6.62 -41.74 0.65
CA SER A 160 7.33 -41.25 1.83
C SER A 160 7.98 -39.87 1.61
N PHE A 161 8.36 -39.56 0.38
CA PHE A 161 8.97 -38.25 0.03
C PHE A 161 7.98 -37.09 0.02
N ILE A 162 6.71 -37.37 -0.30
CA ILE A 162 5.68 -36.32 -0.48
C ILE A 162 4.53 -36.43 0.55
N ASP A 163 4.63 -37.34 1.52
CA ASP A 163 3.68 -37.50 2.61
C ASP A 163 3.84 -36.33 3.62
N VAL A 164 3.40 -35.16 3.22
CA VAL A 164 3.42 -33.92 4.00
C VAL A 164 2.03 -33.33 4.03
N ILE A 165 1.48 -33.16 5.23
CA ILE A 165 0.14 -32.60 5.41
C ILE A 165 0.21 -31.07 5.20
N PRO A 166 -0.59 -30.48 4.29
CA PRO A 166 -0.71 -29.02 4.18
C PRO A 166 -1.21 -28.41 5.50
N LEU A 167 -0.57 -27.34 5.96
CA LEU A 167 -1.08 -26.56 7.08
C LEU A 167 -2.12 -25.59 6.54
N GLY A 168 -3.39 -25.76 6.91
CA GLY A 168 -4.50 -24.95 6.45
C GLY A 168 -5.52 -25.72 5.61
N HIS A 169 -6.52 -25.00 5.10
CA HIS A 169 -7.63 -25.60 4.33
C HIS A 169 -7.35 -25.69 2.82
N GLU A 170 -6.15 -25.34 2.38
CA GLU A 170 -5.83 -25.25 0.96
C GLU A 170 -5.31 -26.58 0.42
N GLN A 171 -5.80 -26.96 -0.76
CA GLN A 171 -5.29 -28.12 -1.47
C GLN A 171 -4.01 -27.75 -2.21
N ILE A 172 -2.87 -28.04 -1.58
CA ILE A 172 -1.56 -27.93 -2.22
C ILE A 172 -1.14 -29.33 -2.66
N HIS A 173 -0.74 -29.44 -3.92
CA HIS A 173 -0.30 -30.68 -4.54
C HIS A 173 1.21 -30.68 -4.73
N THR A 174 1.79 -31.89 -4.81
CA THR A 174 3.24 -32.08 -4.95
C THR A 174 3.54 -33.10 -6.04
N LEU A 175 4.61 -32.84 -6.78
CA LEU A 175 5.24 -33.71 -7.74
C LEU A 175 6.73 -33.83 -7.39
N LEU A 176 7.25 -35.05 -7.33
CA LEU A 176 8.67 -35.36 -7.26
C LEU A 176 9.09 -35.99 -8.58
N PHE A 177 10.20 -35.53 -9.17
CA PHE A 177 10.71 -36.01 -10.43
C PHE A 177 12.23 -35.99 -10.48
N GLY A 178 12.81 -36.92 -11.27
CA GLY A 178 14.23 -36.98 -11.56
C GLY A 178 14.64 -35.92 -12.60
N THR A 179 15.77 -35.24 -12.38
CA THR A 179 16.22 -34.15 -13.25
C THR A 179 17.02 -34.62 -14.46
N GLN A 180 17.65 -35.83 -14.40
CA GLN A 180 18.47 -36.33 -15.51
C GLN A 180 17.63 -36.92 -16.64
N ARG A 181 16.68 -37.79 -16.32
CA ARG A 181 15.79 -38.44 -17.30
C ARG A 181 14.42 -37.78 -17.42
N ASN A 182 14.18 -36.70 -16.67
CA ASN A 182 12.89 -36.00 -16.63
C ASN A 182 11.72 -36.96 -16.39
N GLN A 183 11.85 -37.88 -15.44
CA GLN A 183 10.86 -38.89 -15.13
C GLN A 183 10.10 -38.55 -13.83
N ILE A 184 8.78 -38.70 -13.87
CA ILE A 184 7.94 -38.52 -12.67
C ILE A 184 8.16 -39.70 -11.75
N ILE A 185 8.56 -39.43 -10.50
CA ILE A 185 8.70 -40.47 -9.46
C ILE A 185 7.36 -40.66 -8.77
N ILE A 186 6.80 -39.59 -8.23
CA ILE A 186 5.49 -39.61 -7.55
C ILE A 186 4.80 -38.27 -7.70
N SER A 187 3.47 -38.30 -7.75
CA SER A 187 2.64 -37.09 -7.74
C SER A 187 1.43 -37.29 -6.87
N SER A 188 1.09 -36.35 -6.01
CA SER A 188 -0.11 -36.36 -5.17
C SER A 188 -1.41 -36.23 -5.97
N LYS A 189 -1.31 -35.72 -7.22
CA LYS A 189 -2.42 -35.61 -8.17
C LYS A 189 -1.91 -35.82 -9.59
N PRO A 190 -2.64 -36.54 -10.46
CA PRO A 190 -2.24 -36.65 -11.87
C PRO A 190 -2.02 -35.29 -12.53
N LEU A 191 -0.93 -35.21 -13.27
CA LEU A 191 -0.55 -33.98 -13.99
C LEU A 191 -0.91 -34.12 -15.47
N ASN A 192 -1.39 -33.03 -16.08
CA ASN A 192 -1.61 -33.00 -17.53
C ASN A 192 -0.29 -33.07 -18.27
N ALA A 193 -0.19 -33.85 -19.35
CA ALA A 193 1.01 -34.02 -20.16
C ALA A 193 1.56 -32.66 -20.69
N ALA A 194 0.70 -31.74 -21.11
CA ALA A 194 1.11 -30.43 -21.58
C ALA A 194 1.74 -29.55 -20.47
N VAL A 195 1.25 -29.68 -19.25
CA VAL A 195 1.80 -29.00 -18.07
C VAL A 195 3.14 -29.61 -17.69
N TRP A 196 3.24 -30.96 -17.74
CA TRP A 196 4.49 -31.67 -17.48
C TRP A 196 5.59 -31.25 -18.44
N GLU A 197 5.31 -31.15 -19.75
CA GLU A 197 6.28 -30.69 -20.76
C GLU A 197 6.83 -29.28 -20.44
N ARG A 198 6.02 -28.41 -19.87
CA ARG A 198 6.48 -27.07 -19.46
C ARG A 198 7.30 -27.11 -18.17
N ILE A 199 6.89 -27.92 -17.18
CA ILE A 199 7.56 -28.00 -15.86
C ILE A 199 8.95 -28.60 -15.98
N LYS A 200 9.13 -29.69 -16.73
CA LYS A 200 10.42 -30.41 -16.83
C LYS A 200 11.55 -29.58 -17.40
N HIS A 201 11.25 -28.59 -18.26
CA HIS A 201 12.20 -27.68 -18.88
C HIS A 201 12.31 -26.32 -18.18
N GLN A 202 11.50 -26.08 -17.14
CA GLN A 202 11.45 -24.77 -16.48
C GLN A 202 12.56 -24.63 -15.44
N TYR A 203 13.34 -23.54 -15.54
CA TYR A 203 14.36 -23.16 -14.57
C TYR A 203 13.88 -22.07 -13.60
N ALA A 204 12.85 -21.32 -13.96
CA ALA A 204 12.29 -20.28 -13.09
C ALA A 204 11.62 -20.92 -11.86
N ARG A 205 11.78 -20.27 -10.72
CA ARG A 205 11.24 -20.73 -9.43
C ARG A 205 9.71 -20.77 -9.39
N THR A 206 9.06 -19.99 -10.23
CA THR A 206 7.60 -19.86 -10.29
C THR A 206 7.12 -19.94 -11.72
N LEU A 207 6.09 -20.71 -11.95
CA LEU A 207 5.38 -20.83 -13.21
C LEU A 207 3.89 -20.68 -12.96
N THR A 208 3.22 -19.82 -13.72
CA THR A 208 1.76 -19.69 -13.67
C THR A 208 1.19 -20.17 -15.00
N LEU A 209 0.32 -21.16 -14.95
CA LEU A 209 -0.37 -21.71 -16.10
C LEU A 209 -1.87 -21.71 -15.80
N ASP A 210 -2.64 -21.09 -16.66
CA ASP A 210 -4.08 -20.91 -16.50
C ASP A 210 -4.43 -20.34 -15.11
N SER A 211 -5.16 -21.07 -14.30
CA SER A 211 -5.55 -20.70 -12.93
C SER A 211 -4.74 -21.46 -11.86
N THR A 212 -3.51 -21.87 -12.16
CA THR A 212 -2.66 -22.67 -11.25
C THR A 212 -1.26 -22.07 -11.17
N VAL A 213 -0.75 -21.96 -9.94
CA VAL A 213 0.60 -21.49 -9.66
C VAL A 213 1.45 -22.68 -9.23
N TYR A 214 2.60 -22.85 -9.87
CA TYR A 214 3.60 -23.86 -9.61
C TYR A 214 4.84 -23.23 -9.00
N ARG A 215 5.37 -23.85 -7.94
CA ARG A 215 6.68 -23.54 -7.35
C ARG A 215 7.61 -24.71 -7.59
N LEU A 216 8.78 -24.45 -8.15
CA LEU A 216 9.79 -25.43 -8.49
C LEU A 216 11.02 -25.28 -7.63
N HIS A 217 11.49 -26.39 -7.08
CA HIS A 217 12.72 -26.48 -6.32
C HIS A 217 13.54 -27.67 -6.83
N ARG A 218 14.82 -27.45 -7.10
CA ARG A 218 15.74 -28.47 -7.57
C ARG A 218 16.71 -28.86 -6.46
N LEU A 219 16.98 -30.14 -6.36
CA LEU A 219 17.90 -30.77 -5.42
C LEU A 219 18.99 -31.47 -6.25
N PRO A 220 19.98 -30.70 -6.77
CA PRO A 220 21.00 -31.23 -7.69
C PRO A 220 21.82 -32.34 -7.06
N GLU A 221 22.08 -32.27 -5.75
CA GLU A 221 22.84 -33.30 -5.00
C GLU A 221 22.17 -34.69 -5.05
N LEU A 222 20.84 -34.73 -5.10
CA LEU A 222 20.06 -35.96 -5.17
C LEU A 222 19.59 -36.30 -6.60
N GLY A 223 19.87 -35.46 -7.59
CA GLY A 223 19.33 -35.60 -8.93
C GLY A 223 17.81 -35.42 -9.03
N LEU A 224 17.20 -34.77 -8.04
CA LEU A 224 15.75 -34.62 -7.86
C LEU A 224 15.27 -33.20 -8.08
N ALA A 225 14.00 -33.07 -8.36
CA ALA A 225 13.28 -31.79 -8.29
C ALA A 225 11.87 -32.01 -7.78
N ILE A 226 11.34 -31.01 -7.08
CA ILE A 226 9.94 -30.97 -6.66
C ILE A 226 9.22 -29.81 -7.33
N ALA A 227 7.95 -30.03 -7.64
CA ALA A 227 7.01 -28.99 -8.01
C ALA A 227 5.82 -29.06 -7.06
N THR A 228 5.51 -27.96 -6.41
CA THR A 228 4.30 -27.82 -5.59
C THR A 228 3.36 -26.84 -6.27
N TRP A 229 2.06 -27.09 -6.24
CA TRP A 229 1.10 -26.21 -6.90
C TRP A 229 -0.24 -26.14 -6.17
N SER A 230 -0.88 -25.00 -6.38
CA SER A 230 -2.27 -24.76 -5.96
C SER A 230 -3.01 -23.94 -7.01
N SER A 231 -4.34 -24.05 -7.05
CA SER A 231 -5.16 -23.17 -7.88
C SER A 231 -5.13 -21.73 -7.37
N THR A 232 -5.53 -20.77 -8.20
CA THR A 232 -5.65 -19.36 -7.80
C THR A 232 -6.94 -19.04 -7.03
N VAL A 233 -7.83 -20.03 -6.83
CA VAL A 233 -9.07 -19.86 -6.04
C VAL A 233 -8.80 -19.37 -4.62
N PRO A 234 -7.84 -19.94 -3.87
CA PRO A 234 -7.46 -19.42 -2.55
C PRO A 234 -6.96 -17.98 -2.58
N LEU A 235 -6.23 -17.59 -3.62
CA LEU A 235 -5.79 -16.20 -3.80
C LEU A 235 -6.97 -15.23 -3.92
N GLN A 236 -8.02 -15.62 -4.66
CA GLN A 236 -9.25 -14.81 -4.76
C GLN A 236 -9.95 -14.66 -3.41
N LYS A 237 -10.04 -15.76 -2.64
CA LYS A 237 -10.61 -15.74 -1.28
C LYS A 237 -9.81 -14.83 -0.35
N LYS A 238 -8.47 -14.92 -0.36
CA LYS A 238 -7.59 -14.06 0.43
C LYS A 238 -7.74 -12.60 0.01
N LEU A 239 -7.80 -12.32 -1.29
CA LEU A 239 -8.05 -10.97 -1.79
C LEU A 239 -9.36 -10.39 -1.26
N HIS A 240 -10.43 -11.18 -1.27
CA HIS A 240 -11.72 -10.74 -0.73
C HIS A 240 -11.65 -10.43 0.76
N GLN A 241 -10.97 -11.26 1.55
CA GLN A 241 -10.73 -11.02 2.98
C GLN A 241 -9.92 -9.75 3.22
N GLN A 242 -8.87 -9.52 2.45
CA GLN A 242 -8.05 -8.32 2.55
C GLN A 242 -8.81 -7.07 2.11
N LEU A 243 -9.64 -7.15 1.07
CA LEU A 243 -10.49 -6.04 0.64
C LEU A 243 -11.52 -5.66 1.72
N MET A 244 -12.11 -6.64 2.41
CA MET A 244 -13.02 -6.37 3.54
C MET A 244 -12.35 -5.58 4.66
N LEU A 245 -11.03 -5.73 4.86
CA LEU A 245 -10.28 -5.01 5.87
C LEU A 245 -9.83 -3.63 5.37
N TRP A 246 -9.21 -3.58 4.18
CA TRP A 246 -8.54 -2.38 3.68
C TRP A 246 -9.48 -1.36 3.04
N LEU A 247 -10.58 -1.80 2.40
CA LEU A 247 -11.51 -0.91 1.73
C LEU A 247 -12.23 0.05 2.68
N PRO A 248 -12.75 -0.37 3.85
CA PRO A 248 -13.31 0.56 4.83
C PRO A 248 -12.30 1.59 5.32
N ILE A 249 -11.04 1.20 5.53
CA ILE A 249 -9.96 2.10 5.92
C ILE A 249 -9.71 3.15 4.82
N GLY A 250 -9.65 2.72 3.56
CA GLY A 250 -9.48 3.62 2.41
C GLY A 250 -10.65 4.59 2.26
N LEU A 251 -11.88 4.15 2.44
CA LEU A 251 -13.07 5.00 2.41
C LEU A 251 -13.07 6.01 3.56
N PHE A 252 -12.76 5.57 4.77
CA PHE A 252 -12.70 6.47 5.93
C PHE A 252 -11.64 7.56 5.76
N THR A 253 -10.43 7.18 5.34
CA THR A 253 -9.35 8.14 5.11
C THR A 253 -9.66 9.11 3.97
N SER A 254 -10.33 8.65 2.91
CA SER A 254 -10.81 9.47 1.81
C SER A 254 -11.86 10.51 2.26
N LEU A 255 -12.84 10.08 3.05
CA LEU A 255 -13.87 10.98 3.61
C LEU A 255 -13.23 12.03 4.54
N LEU A 256 -12.32 11.59 5.42
CA LEU A 256 -11.62 12.50 6.34
C LEU A 256 -10.77 13.53 5.58
N ALA A 257 -9.99 13.08 4.60
CA ALA A 257 -9.17 13.98 3.77
C ALA A 257 -10.03 15.00 3.01
N SER A 258 -11.15 14.55 2.43
CA SER A 258 -12.09 15.42 1.72
C SER A 258 -12.76 16.43 2.68
N PHE A 259 -13.16 15.99 3.86
CA PHE A 259 -13.74 16.86 4.90
C PHE A 259 -12.75 17.96 5.34
N LEU A 260 -11.50 17.56 5.65
CA LEU A 260 -10.45 18.50 6.07
C LEU A 260 -10.11 19.50 4.96
N LEU A 261 -10.02 19.03 3.71
CA LEU A 261 -9.77 19.89 2.55
C LEU A 261 -10.89 20.88 2.33
N LEU A 262 -12.15 20.45 2.38
CA LEU A 262 -13.32 21.33 2.25
C LEU A 262 -13.37 22.36 3.39
N ARG A 263 -13.07 21.95 4.63
CA ARG A 263 -12.99 22.86 5.78
C ARG A 263 -11.90 23.92 5.57
N LEU A 264 -10.71 23.53 5.09
CA LEU A 264 -9.62 24.43 4.77
C LEU A 264 -10.02 25.43 3.68
N LEU A 265 -10.61 24.95 2.58
CA LEU A 265 -11.06 25.79 1.48
C LEU A 265 -12.14 26.81 1.91
N ARG A 266 -13.09 26.39 2.77
CA ARG A 266 -14.10 27.30 3.35
C ARG A 266 -13.42 28.36 4.22
N ARG A 267 -12.43 28.01 5.01
CA ARG A 267 -11.69 28.95 5.86
C ARG A 267 -10.91 29.97 5.03
N LEU A 268 -10.30 29.55 3.92
CA LEU A 268 -9.56 30.46 3.02
C LEU A 268 -10.48 31.41 2.26
N ARG A 269 -11.71 31.02 1.97
CA ARG A 269 -12.73 31.82 1.29
C ARG A 269 -13.64 32.60 2.27
N SER A 270 -13.31 32.69 3.55
CA SER A 270 -14.12 33.43 4.52
C SER A 270 -14.20 34.91 4.12
N PRO A 271 -15.41 35.50 4.07
CA PRO A 271 -15.61 36.93 3.78
C PRO A 271 -14.79 37.83 4.71
N ARG A 272 -14.64 37.43 5.97
CA ARG A 272 -13.79 38.13 6.95
C ARG A 272 -12.33 38.21 6.52
N ASN A 273 -11.78 37.11 6.00
CA ASN A 273 -10.38 37.10 5.51
C ASN A 273 -10.23 37.99 4.28
N GLY A 274 -11.19 37.99 3.36
CA GLY A 274 -11.19 38.90 2.22
C GLY A 274 -11.17 40.37 2.63
N MET A 275 -11.95 40.74 3.66
CA MET A 275 -11.97 42.09 4.19
C MET A 275 -10.63 42.46 4.89
N LEU A 276 -10.07 41.52 5.68
CA LEU A 276 -8.74 41.75 6.29
C LEU A 276 -7.64 41.94 5.26
N ASP A 277 -7.67 41.16 4.18
CA ASP A 277 -6.71 41.27 3.08
C ASP A 277 -6.85 42.63 2.37
N ALA A 278 -8.09 43.10 2.17
CA ALA A 278 -8.36 44.41 1.57
C ALA A 278 -7.81 45.59 2.42
N LEU A 279 -7.99 45.51 3.73
CA LEU A 279 -7.47 46.50 4.67
C LEU A 279 -5.92 46.46 4.71
N ASN A 280 -5.33 45.26 4.75
CA ASN A 280 -3.86 45.13 4.81
C ASN A 280 -3.15 45.53 3.49
N SER A 281 -3.82 45.29 2.36
CA SER A 281 -3.28 45.61 1.03
C SER A 281 -3.61 47.04 0.57
N HIS A 282 -4.25 47.83 1.42
CA HIS A 282 -4.70 49.22 1.07
C HIS A 282 -5.65 49.23 -0.15
N ALA A 283 -6.44 48.15 -0.37
CA ALA A 283 -7.39 48.08 -1.47
C ALA A 283 -8.62 48.98 -1.24
N ILE A 284 -8.84 49.45 -0.03
CA ILE A 284 -9.87 50.46 0.28
C ILE A 284 -9.34 51.86 -0.12
N GLN A 285 -10.06 52.51 -1.00
CA GLN A 285 -9.74 53.86 -1.47
C GLN A 285 -10.86 54.81 -0.96
N VAL A 286 -10.54 56.11 -0.86
CA VAL A 286 -11.50 57.16 -0.52
C VAL A 286 -11.69 58.07 -1.72
N TYR A 287 -12.94 58.30 -2.08
CA TYR A 287 -13.35 59.26 -3.11
C TYR A 287 -14.07 60.37 -2.43
N TYR A 288 -14.01 61.60 -2.99
CA TYR A 288 -14.54 62.80 -2.41
C TYR A 288 -15.62 63.34 -3.32
N GLN A 289 -16.88 63.39 -2.84
CA GLN A 289 -17.99 63.95 -3.56
C GLN A 289 -18.21 65.41 -3.12
N PRO A 290 -18.06 66.42 -4.02
CA PRO A 290 -18.20 67.84 -3.64
C PRO A 290 -19.60 68.17 -3.10
N ILE A 291 -19.65 68.94 -2.01
CA ILE A 291 -20.84 69.55 -1.46
C ILE A 291 -20.86 71.02 -1.90
N ILE A 292 -21.90 71.42 -2.60
CA ILE A 292 -22.03 72.82 -3.17
C ILE A 292 -23.14 73.55 -2.41
N SER A 293 -22.81 74.76 -1.98
CA SER A 293 -23.81 75.69 -1.42
C SER A 293 -24.76 76.16 -2.51
N LEU A 294 -26.05 75.94 -2.36
CA LEU A 294 -27.08 76.40 -3.32
C LEU A 294 -27.20 77.89 -3.41
N GLN A 295 -26.81 78.64 -2.34
CA GLN A 295 -26.89 80.09 -2.31
C GLN A 295 -25.73 80.74 -3.05
N SER A 296 -24.54 80.19 -2.93
CA SER A 296 -23.32 80.81 -3.47
C SER A 296 -22.74 80.10 -4.70
N GLY A 297 -23.19 78.88 -5.03
CA GLY A 297 -22.63 78.08 -6.10
C GLY A 297 -21.22 77.59 -5.84
N LYS A 298 -20.68 77.79 -4.62
CA LYS A 298 -19.32 77.45 -4.27
C LYS A 298 -19.24 76.08 -3.57
N ILE A 299 -18.12 75.39 -3.71
CA ILE A 299 -17.84 74.18 -2.93
C ILE A 299 -17.62 74.56 -1.47
N VAL A 300 -18.35 74.00 -0.55
CA VAL A 300 -18.29 74.25 0.90
C VAL A 300 -17.75 73.02 1.66
N GLY A 301 -17.71 71.88 1.00
CA GLY A 301 -17.21 70.63 1.60
C GLY A 301 -17.14 69.50 0.60
N ALA A 302 -16.83 68.34 1.11
CA ALA A 302 -16.96 67.07 0.36
C ALA A 302 -17.34 65.92 1.30
N GLU A 303 -18.08 64.97 0.79
CA GLU A 303 -18.37 63.68 1.47
C GLU A 303 -17.30 62.69 1.10
N ALA A 304 -16.69 62.06 2.11
CA ALA A 304 -15.72 60.98 1.95
C ALA A 304 -16.41 59.65 1.79
N LEU A 305 -16.28 59.07 0.60
CA LEU A 305 -16.94 57.81 0.20
C LEU A 305 -15.92 56.71 -0.01
N ALA A 306 -15.98 55.69 0.82
CA ALA A 306 -15.14 54.50 0.67
C ALA A 306 -15.44 53.71 -0.60
N ARG A 307 -14.39 53.17 -1.22
CA ARG A 307 -14.47 52.32 -2.41
C ARG A 307 -13.52 51.15 -2.24
N TRP A 308 -14.02 49.90 -2.35
CA TRP A 308 -13.16 48.74 -2.30
C TRP A 308 -12.81 48.30 -3.70
N ARG A 309 -11.52 48.55 -4.08
CA ARG A 309 -10.97 48.13 -5.37
C ARG A 309 -10.69 46.61 -5.36
N GLN A 310 -11.26 45.92 -6.32
CA GLN A 310 -11.03 44.50 -6.52
C GLN A 310 -9.78 44.24 -7.35
N PRO A 311 -9.19 43.01 -7.29
CA PRO A 311 -8.01 42.64 -8.08
C PRO A 311 -8.20 42.75 -9.60
N ASP A 312 -9.44 42.66 -10.08
CA ASP A 312 -9.78 42.85 -11.49
C ASP A 312 -9.93 44.33 -11.92
N GLY A 313 -9.73 45.25 -10.97
CA GLY A 313 -9.85 46.68 -11.19
C GLY A 313 -11.26 47.25 -10.98
N SER A 314 -12.28 46.41 -10.80
CA SER A 314 -13.66 46.85 -10.47
C SER A 314 -13.74 47.35 -9.03
N PHE A 315 -14.88 48.02 -8.70
CA PHE A 315 -15.17 48.47 -7.34
C PHE A 315 -16.35 47.69 -6.77
N LEU A 316 -16.19 47.17 -5.55
CA LEU A 316 -17.26 46.62 -4.78
C LEU A 316 -18.06 47.80 -4.14
N SER A 317 -19.40 47.73 -4.23
CA SER A 317 -20.30 48.75 -3.70
C SER A 317 -20.18 48.85 -2.16
N PRO A 318 -20.24 50.06 -1.57
CA PRO A 318 -20.37 50.26 -0.13
C PRO A 318 -21.54 49.47 0.50
N ASP A 319 -22.67 49.40 -0.20
CA ASP A 319 -23.83 48.63 0.23
C ASP A 319 -23.59 47.14 0.45
N ILE A 320 -22.50 46.62 -0.11
CA ILE A 320 -22.11 45.22 0.06
C ILE A 320 -21.02 45.07 1.13
N PHE A 321 -19.95 45.89 1.09
CA PHE A 321 -18.82 45.67 1.97
C PHE A 321 -18.95 46.32 3.36
N ILE A 322 -19.75 47.38 3.53
CA ILE A 322 -19.99 47.98 4.85
C ILE A 322 -20.74 47.01 5.75
N PRO A 323 -21.89 46.42 5.34
CA PRO A 323 -22.56 45.38 6.13
C PRO A 323 -21.66 44.16 6.41
N LEU A 324 -20.80 43.80 5.47
CA LEU A 324 -19.84 42.73 5.67
C LEU A 324 -18.79 43.08 6.76
N ALA A 325 -18.34 44.34 6.79
CA ALA A 325 -17.41 44.83 7.82
C ALA A 325 -18.08 44.84 9.21
N GLU A 326 -19.36 45.24 9.28
CA GLU A 326 -20.18 45.19 10.50
C GLU A 326 -20.35 43.77 11.02
N GLN A 327 -20.85 42.85 10.17
CA GLN A 327 -21.08 41.42 10.52
C GLN A 327 -19.78 40.69 10.94
N THR A 328 -18.67 41.11 10.41
CA THR A 328 -17.34 40.48 10.72
C THR A 328 -16.61 41.18 11.85
N GLY A 329 -17.15 42.27 12.42
CA GLY A 329 -16.53 43.08 13.48
C GLY A 329 -15.30 43.85 13.03
N LEU A 330 -15.21 44.19 11.74
CA LEU A 330 -14.09 44.92 11.15
C LEU A 330 -14.41 46.38 10.81
N ILE A 331 -15.67 46.79 11.09
CA ILE A 331 -16.15 48.15 10.71
C ILE A 331 -15.31 49.26 11.35
N THR A 332 -15.00 49.15 12.64
CA THR A 332 -14.19 50.21 13.32
C THR A 332 -12.78 50.29 12.71
N ARG A 333 -12.18 49.17 12.35
CA ARG A 333 -10.86 49.16 11.68
C ARG A 333 -10.92 49.77 10.27
N LEU A 334 -12.03 49.52 9.55
CA LEU A 334 -12.27 50.14 8.25
C LEU A 334 -12.40 51.65 8.38
N THR A 335 -13.18 52.11 9.35
CA THR A 335 -13.36 53.55 9.63
C THR A 335 -12.07 54.24 10.04
N GLU A 336 -11.25 53.60 10.90
CA GLU A 336 -9.91 54.09 11.25
C GLU A 336 -8.99 54.25 10.01
N ASP A 337 -9.05 53.28 9.09
CA ASP A 337 -8.25 53.32 7.84
C ASP A 337 -8.72 54.45 6.91
N ILE A 338 -10.04 54.64 6.78
CA ILE A 338 -10.65 55.70 6.01
C ILE A 338 -10.25 57.08 6.59
N VAL A 339 -10.37 57.28 7.91
CA VAL A 339 -9.97 58.49 8.57
C VAL A 339 -8.49 58.82 8.31
N ARG A 340 -7.61 57.87 8.51
CA ARG A 340 -6.16 58.09 8.22
C ARG A 340 -5.92 58.52 6.77
N LYS A 341 -6.63 57.93 5.82
CA LYS A 341 -6.49 58.27 4.40
C LYS A 341 -7.00 59.67 4.10
N ILE A 342 -8.17 60.06 4.64
CA ILE A 342 -8.71 61.41 4.47
C ILE A 342 -7.69 62.46 4.90
N PHE A 343 -7.09 62.29 6.08
CA PHE A 343 -6.10 63.26 6.56
C PHE A 343 -4.80 63.21 5.75
N THR A 344 -4.41 62.05 5.27
CA THR A 344 -3.22 61.92 4.39
C THR A 344 -3.46 62.61 3.04
N ASP A 345 -4.63 62.42 2.44
CA ASP A 345 -4.96 62.98 1.13
C ASP A 345 -5.23 64.46 1.19
N LEU A 346 -6.00 64.95 2.18
CA LEU A 346 -6.54 66.31 2.23
C LEU A 346 -5.98 67.18 3.36
N GLY A 347 -5.21 66.64 4.28
CA GLY A 347 -4.77 67.36 5.48
C GLY A 347 -4.09 68.69 5.21
N THR A 348 -3.13 68.74 4.33
CA THR A 348 -2.43 69.99 3.93
C THR A 348 -3.38 70.97 3.24
N TRP A 349 -4.32 70.44 2.42
CA TRP A 349 -5.27 71.28 1.67
C TRP A 349 -6.34 71.88 2.58
N LEU A 350 -6.86 71.11 3.54
CA LEU A 350 -7.87 71.57 4.54
C LEU A 350 -7.27 72.66 5.47
N ARG A 351 -6.04 72.48 5.91
CA ARG A 351 -5.35 73.49 6.74
C ARG A 351 -5.27 74.85 6.07
N GLN A 352 -5.19 74.92 4.74
CA GLN A 352 -5.14 76.19 3.97
C GLN A 352 -6.53 76.75 3.66
N ARG A 353 -7.60 76.01 3.92
CA ARG A 353 -8.98 76.37 3.59
C ARG A 353 -9.95 76.06 4.77
N PRO A 354 -9.90 76.93 5.80
CA PRO A 354 -10.66 76.66 7.02
C PRO A 354 -12.20 76.71 6.82
N GLU A 355 -12.65 77.20 5.67
CA GLU A 355 -14.08 77.27 5.27
C GLU A 355 -14.62 75.96 4.69
N ILE A 356 -13.75 75.03 4.38
CA ILE A 356 -14.14 73.75 3.78
C ILE A 356 -14.23 72.64 4.87
N HIS A 357 -15.24 71.79 4.78
CA HIS A 357 -15.42 70.63 5.67
C HIS A 357 -15.44 69.31 4.89
N ILE A 358 -15.16 68.24 5.60
CA ILE A 358 -15.27 66.85 5.09
C ILE A 358 -16.22 66.08 5.95
N SER A 359 -17.27 65.48 5.31
CA SER A 359 -18.20 64.55 5.95
C SER A 359 -17.68 63.14 5.93
N ILE A 360 -17.72 62.43 7.05
CA ILE A 360 -17.24 61.08 7.24
C ILE A 360 -18.42 60.23 7.77
N ASN A 361 -18.81 59.22 7.04
CA ASN A 361 -19.83 58.25 7.43
C ASN A 361 -19.34 57.33 8.54
N LEU A 362 -20.13 57.21 9.64
CA LEU A 362 -19.85 56.35 10.78
C LEU A 362 -20.91 55.30 10.96
N SER A 363 -20.52 54.10 11.44
CA SER A 363 -21.44 53.10 11.94
C SER A 363 -21.75 53.32 13.43
N VAL A 364 -22.78 52.67 13.92
CA VAL A 364 -23.12 52.69 15.37
C VAL A 364 -22.00 52.02 16.21
N ASP A 365 -21.31 51.07 15.69
CA ASP A 365 -20.17 50.42 16.38
C ASP A 365 -18.99 51.35 16.52
N ASP A 366 -18.79 52.31 15.60
CA ASP A 366 -17.75 53.30 15.70
C ASP A 366 -17.98 54.24 16.89
N LEU A 367 -19.25 54.56 17.21
CA LEU A 367 -19.61 55.38 18.37
C LEU A 367 -19.33 54.70 19.71
N ARG A 368 -19.34 53.40 19.74
CA ARG A 368 -19.00 52.59 20.95
C ARG A 368 -17.51 52.48 21.18
N SER A 369 -16.70 52.78 20.15
CA SER A 369 -15.27 52.62 20.21
C SER A 369 -14.56 53.86 20.75
N PRO A 370 -13.82 53.79 21.85
CA PRO A 370 -13.01 54.90 22.34
C PRO A 370 -11.84 55.27 21.42
N ARG A 371 -11.52 54.43 20.44
CA ARG A 371 -10.35 54.62 19.54
C ARG A 371 -10.60 55.72 18.50
N LEU A 372 -11.83 55.82 17.99
CA LEU A 372 -12.15 56.77 16.93
C LEU A 372 -12.01 58.24 17.39
N PRO A 373 -12.56 58.66 18.54
CA PRO A 373 -12.31 60.00 19.04
C PRO A 373 -10.82 60.32 19.28
N MET A 374 -10.09 59.38 19.82
CA MET A 374 -8.63 59.53 20.03
C MET A 374 -7.89 59.70 18.71
N LEU A 375 -8.23 58.90 17.71
CA LEU A 375 -7.65 58.97 16.37
C LEU A 375 -7.95 60.33 15.72
N LEU A 376 -9.20 60.78 15.77
CA LEU A 376 -9.58 62.08 15.21
C LEU A 376 -8.83 63.23 15.88
N GLN A 377 -8.72 63.21 17.20
CA GLN A 377 -8.00 64.21 17.95
C GLN A 377 -6.51 64.23 17.57
N GLU A 378 -5.90 63.04 17.47
CA GLU A 378 -4.51 62.90 17.03
C GLU A 378 -4.30 63.46 15.61
N GLN A 379 -5.18 63.12 14.67
CA GLN A 379 -5.06 63.57 13.28
C GLN A 379 -5.30 65.10 13.16
N LEU A 380 -6.29 65.64 13.84
CA LEU A 380 -6.56 67.08 13.84
C LEU A 380 -5.33 67.87 14.35
N GLN A 381 -4.76 67.43 15.47
CA GLN A 381 -3.54 68.05 16.01
C GLN A 381 -2.35 67.95 15.05
N ARG A 382 -2.13 66.76 14.51
CA ARG A 382 -1.02 66.46 13.62
C ARG A 382 -1.03 67.33 12.36
N TRP A 383 -2.18 67.53 11.78
CA TRP A 383 -2.35 68.28 10.53
C TRP A 383 -2.71 69.76 10.73
N GLY A 384 -2.98 70.15 11.95
CA GLY A 384 -3.34 71.57 12.28
C GLY A 384 -4.68 71.97 11.67
N ILE A 385 -5.67 71.05 11.72
CA ILE A 385 -7.00 71.25 11.16
C ILE A 385 -7.99 71.50 12.30
N SER A 386 -8.93 72.45 12.11
CA SER A 386 -10.00 72.73 13.06
C SER A 386 -10.99 71.57 13.11
N ALA A 387 -11.46 71.20 14.31
CA ALA A 387 -12.50 70.17 14.49
C ALA A 387 -13.80 70.51 13.72
N GLN A 388 -14.08 71.78 13.50
CA GLN A 388 -15.24 72.25 12.72
C GLN A 388 -15.21 71.89 11.24
N GLN A 389 -14.04 71.51 10.73
CA GLN A 389 -13.84 71.07 9.35
C GLN A 389 -14.17 69.56 9.15
N ILE A 390 -14.47 68.83 10.23
CA ILE A 390 -14.83 67.42 10.15
C ILE A 390 -16.26 67.24 10.63
N ILE A 391 -17.13 66.74 9.74
CA ILE A 391 -18.50 66.40 10.02
C ILE A 391 -18.60 64.89 10.12
N LEU A 392 -19.21 64.41 11.19
CA LEU A 392 -19.44 62.97 11.39
C LEU A 392 -20.92 62.68 11.10
N GLU A 393 -21.18 61.85 10.09
CA GLU A 393 -22.51 61.49 9.65
C GLU A 393 -22.82 60.07 10.12
N ILE A 394 -23.94 59.91 10.86
CA ILE A 394 -24.37 58.57 11.35
C ILE A 394 -25.41 58.03 10.40
N THR A 395 -25.17 56.87 9.85
CA THR A 395 -26.09 56.21 8.93
C THR A 395 -27.31 55.66 9.69
N GLU A 396 -28.52 55.86 9.19
CA GLU A 396 -29.79 55.44 9.83
C GLU A 396 -29.92 53.91 10.03
N ARG A 397 -29.19 53.11 9.32
CA ARG A 397 -29.26 51.62 9.37
C ARG A 397 -28.96 51.00 10.75
N GLY A 398 -28.36 51.75 11.66
CA GLY A 398 -28.02 51.26 13.01
C GLY A 398 -29.03 51.62 14.12
N PHE A 399 -30.09 52.38 13.82
CA PHE A 399 -31.06 52.85 14.83
C PHE A 399 -32.38 52.05 14.83
N VAL A 400 -32.49 50.98 14.02
CA VAL A 400 -33.72 50.20 13.83
C VAL A 400 -33.63 48.83 14.53
N ASP A 401 -33.05 48.75 15.70
CA ASP A 401 -33.16 47.59 16.62
C ASP A 401 -33.37 48.07 18.06
#